data_c958e564d75beff61443b36218430378
#
_entry.id   c958e564d75beff61443b36218430378
#
_cell.length_a   1.000
_cell.length_b   1.000
_cell.length_c   1.000
_cell.angle_alpha   90.00
_cell.angle_beta   90.00
_cell.angle_gamma   90.00
#
_symmetry.space_group_name_H-M   'P 1'
#
loop_
_entity.id
_entity.type
_entity.pdbx_description
1 polymer ?
#
loop_
_entity_poly.entity_id
_entity_poly.type
_entity_poly.pdbx_seq_one_letter_code
_entity_poly.pdbx_strand_id
1 'polypeptide(L)'
;TDWKYLEKDYALKVSDCLKEILDGTDIQAYYTRTDDREVSKEDRVRLAKKVGADALISIHCNASDPDETTAKGVETLYSSRKAAAKNGLSSKELARNMLECVCETTGRQKRKVIRRDRLYLMHHADMPVTIVEIGFMTNRSDMEYMKSEENQKAIAQGIYRGICTSFHISE
;
A
#
# COMPACT_ATOMS: atom_id res chain seq x y z
N THR A 1 -16.61 1.88 21.23
CA THR A 1 -15.68 2.13 20.12
C THR A 1 -16.52 2.46 18.91
N ASP A 2 -16.48 3.72 18.45
CA ASP A 2 -17.18 4.17 17.24
C ASP A 2 -16.57 3.49 16.01
N TRP A 3 -17.08 2.34 15.65
CA TRP A 3 -16.75 1.60 14.42
C TRP A 3 -17.33 2.29 13.16
N LYS A 4 -17.34 3.61 13.15
CA LYS A 4 -17.89 4.42 12.08
C LYS A 4 -16.98 4.47 10.84
N TYR A 5 -15.76 3.94 10.97
CA TYR A 5 -14.74 3.97 9.91
C TYR A 5 -14.27 2.55 9.60
N LEU A 6 -14.37 2.17 8.35
CA LEU A 6 -13.94 0.87 7.86
C LEU A 6 -12.58 1.00 7.16
N GLU A 7 -11.77 -0.05 7.18
CA GLU A 7 -10.51 -0.13 6.45
C GLU A 7 -10.65 0.34 5.00
N LYS A 8 -11.73 -0.10 4.33
CA LYS A 8 -12.02 0.25 2.93
C LYS A 8 -12.09 1.76 2.68
N ASP A 9 -12.55 2.54 3.67
CA ASP A 9 -12.72 4.00 3.53
C ASP A 9 -11.37 4.71 3.59
N TYR A 10 -10.49 4.32 4.52
CA TYR A 10 -9.14 4.88 4.61
C TYR A 10 -8.29 4.50 3.41
N ALA A 11 -8.32 3.23 3.01
CA ALA A 11 -7.60 2.75 1.84
C ALA A 11 -8.03 3.49 0.56
N LEU A 12 -9.34 3.76 0.39
CA LEU A 12 -9.86 4.51 -0.74
C LEU A 12 -9.38 5.98 -0.70
N LYS A 13 -9.51 6.66 0.44
CA LYS A 13 -9.07 8.06 0.58
C LYS A 13 -7.58 8.25 0.30
N VAL A 14 -6.73 7.36 0.82
CA VAL A 14 -5.28 7.40 0.50
C VAL A 14 -5.03 7.11 -0.97
N SER A 15 -5.77 6.18 -1.57
CA SER A 15 -5.68 5.89 -3.01
C SER A 15 -6.11 7.09 -3.86
N ASP A 16 -7.14 7.83 -3.45
CA ASP A 16 -7.60 9.04 -4.15
C ASP A 16 -6.56 10.16 -4.06
N CYS A 17 -5.96 10.37 -2.88
CA CYS A 17 -4.84 11.31 -2.73
C CYS A 17 -3.63 10.90 -3.59
N LEU A 18 -3.32 9.61 -3.66
CA LEU A 18 -2.25 9.11 -4.52
C LEU A 18 -2.58 9.31 -6.00
N LYS A 19 -3.84 9.14 -6.38
CA LYS A 19 -4.31 9.41 -7.74
C LYS A 19 -4.10 10.86 -8.13
N GLU A 20 -4.45 11.82 -7.26
CA GLU A 20 -4.23 13.25 -7.51
C GLU A 20 -2.74 13.56 -7.76
N ILE A 21 -1.83 12.92 -7.03
CA ILE A 21 -0.39 13.08 -7.23
C ILE A 21 0.03 12.50 -8.59
N LEU A 22 -0.37 11.25 -8.88
CA LEU A 22 0.04 10.53 -10.09
C LEU A 22 -0.53 11.12 -11.38
N ASP A 23 -1.73 11.72 -11.32
CA ASP A 23 -2.35 12.40 -12.47
C ASP A 23 -1.51 13.63 -12.93
N GLY A 24 -0.62 14.15 -12.09
CA GLY A 24 0.33 15.21 -12.43
C GLY A 24 1.69 14.72 -12.93
N THR A 25 1.86 13.42 -13.16
CA THR A 25 3.14 12.79 -13.56
C THR A 25 3.00 11.96 -14.84
N ASP A 26 4.13 11.49 -15.38
CA ASP A 26 4.16 10.56 -16.52
C ASP A 26 3.94 9.08 -16.10
N ILE A 27 3.67 8.81 -14.83
CA ILE A 27 3.42 7.46 -14.32
C ILE A 27 2.01 7.02 -14.69
N GLN A 28 1.91 5.98 -15.50
CA GLN A 28 0.62 5.41 -15.88
C GLN A 28 0.06 4.54 -14.74
N ALA A 29 -0.97 5.02 -14.05
CA ALA A 29 -1.59 4.35 -12.92
C ALA A 29 -2.98 3.79 -13.28
N TYR A 30 -3.28 2.58 -12.78
CA TYR A 30 -4.57 1.91 -12.92
C TYR A 30 -5.13 1.58 -11.54
N TYR A 31 -6.40 1.88 -11.32
CA TYR A 31 -7.05 1.71 -10.02
C TYR A 31 -8.07 0.59 -10.09
N THR A 32 -8.04 -0.33 -9.13
CA THR A 32 -9.01 -1.42 -9.06
C THR A 32 -10.40 -0.93 -8.68
N ARG A 33 -10.48 0.18 -7.95
CA ARG A 33 -11.71 0.92 -7.64
C ARG A 33 -11.41 2.40 -7.41
N THR A 34 -12.39 3.24 -7.71
CA THR A 34 -12.39 4.70 -7.46
C THR A 34 -13.66 5.14 -6.72
N ASP A 35 -14.43 4.18 -6.22
CA ASP A 35 -15.67 4.35 -5.49
C ASP A 35 -15.83 3.25 -4.43
N ASP A 36 -16.90 3.30 -3.64
CA ASP A 36 -17.19 2.29 -2.61
C ASP A 36 -17.87 1.04 -3.21
N ARG A 37 -17.15 0.36 -4.08
CA ARG A 37 -17.56 -0.94 -4.62
C ARG A 37 -16.65 -2.06 -4.16
N GLU A 38 -17.19 -3.25 -4.08
CA GLU A 38 -16.40 -4.45 -3.84
C GLU A 38 -15.67 -4.86 -5.12
N VAL A 39 -14.38 -5.21 -4.99
CA VAL A 39 -13.57 -5.78 -6.06
C VAL A 39 -12.86 -7.02 -5.53
N SER A 40 -13.09 -8.16 -6.15
CA SER A 40 -12.49 -9.43 -5.75
C SER A 40 -10.96 -9.41 -5.87
N LYS A 41 -10.30 -10.25 -5.09
CA LYS A 41 -8.83 -10.42 -5.18
C LYS A 41 -8.40 -10.87 -6.56
N GLU A 42 -9.21 -11.69 -7.19
CA GLU A 42 -9.06 -12.19 -8.55
C GLU A 42 -9.08 -11.06 -9.58
N ASP A 43 -10.03 -10.15 -9.46
CA ASP A 43 -10.17 -9.02 -10.38
C ASP A 43 -9.03 -8.01 -10.24
N ARG A 44 -8.52 -7.81 -9.02
CA ARG A 44 -7.33 -6.96 -8.77
C ARG A 44 -6.11 -7.49 -9.52
N VAL A 45 -5.82 -8.78 -9.39
CA VAL A 45 -4.70 -9.41 -10.09
C VAL A 45 -4.95 -9.45 -11.61
N ARG A 46 -6.18 -9.74 -12.04
CA ARG A 46 -6.55 -9.77 -13.44
C ARG A 46 -6.34 -8.40 -14.10
N LEU A 47 -6.74 -7.32 -13.46
CA LEU A 47 -6.50 -5.96 -13.96
C LEU A 47 -5.00 -5.71 -14.13
N ALA A 48 -4.18 -5.95 -13.10
CA ALA A 48 -2.75 -5.73 -13.15
C ALA A 48 -2.08 -6.50 -14.31
N LYS A 49 -2.46 -7.77 -14.51
CA LYS A 49 -1.96 -8.59 -15.62
C LYS A 49 -2.44 -8.04 -16.98
N LYS A 50 -3.72 -7.68 -17.10
CA LYS A 50 -4.33 -7.18 -18.34
C LYS A 50 -3.64 -5.92 -18.84
N VAL A 51 -3.27 -5.02 -17.94
CA VAL A 51 -2.61 -3.76 -18.31
C VAL A 51 -1.08 -3.89 -18.41
N GLY A 52 -0.52 -5.07 -18.09
CA GLY A 52 0.92 -5.28 -18.09
C GLY A 52 1.64 -4.42 -17.04
N ALA A 53 1.06 -4.29 -15.86
CA ALA A 53 1.59 -3.42 -14.82
C ALA A 53 3.02 -3.82 -14.40
N ASP A 54 3.89 -2.83 -14.19
CA ASP A 54 5.26 -3.03 -13.72
C ASP A 54 5.33 -3.30 -12.22
N ALA A 55 4.29 -2.93 -11.46
CA ALA A 55 4.10 -3.30 -10.05
C ALA A 55 2.62 -3.32 -9.67
N LEU A 56 2.28 -4.07 -8.59
CA LEU A 56 0.98 -4.07 -7.94
C LEU A 56 1.14 -3.63 -6.47
N ILE A 57 0.53 -2.50 -6.12
CA ILE A 57 0.56 -1.95 -4.77
C ILE A 57 -0.85 -1.99 -4.20
N SER A 58 -1.03 -2.61 -3.04
CA SER A 58 -2.31 -2.70 -2.34
C SER A 58 -2.23 -1.94 -1.02
N ILE A 59 -3.14 -0.99 -0.82
CA ILE A 59 -3.19 -0.15 0.38
C ILE A 59 -4.19 -0.75 1.36
N HIS A 60 -3.76 -0.98 2.60
CA HIS A 60 -4.54 -1.60 3.66
C HIS A 60 -4.35 -0.91 5.01
N CYS A 61 -5.26 -1.16 5.94
CA CYS A 61 -5.10 -0.84 7.35
C CYS A 61 -5.01 -2.14 8.15
N ASN A 62 -3.96 -2.27 8.92
CA ASN A 62 -3.68 -3.44 9.73
C ASN A 62 -4.63 -3.56 10.94
N ALA A 63 -4.73 -4.74 11.50
CA ALA A 63 -5.35 -4.99 12.80
C ALA A 63 -4.49 -5.99 13.57
N SER A 64 -4.28 -5.74 14.86
CA SER A 64 -3.67 -6.70 15.78
C SER A 64 -4.75 -7.56 16.44
N ASP A 65 -4.32 -8.66 17.07
CA ASP A 65 -5.19 -9.42 17.98
C ASP A 65 -5.82 -8.48 19.03
N PRO A 66 -7.06 -8.73 19.46
CA PRO A 66 -7.74 -7.93 20.47
C PRO A 66 -6.93 -7.72 21.76
N ASP A 67 -6.08 -8.69 22.10
CA ASP A 67 -5.21 -8.63 23.27
C ASP A 67 -3.90 -7.85 23.05
N GLU A 68 -3.59 -7.44 21.80
CA GLU A 68 -2.37 -6.70 21.45
C GLU A 68 -2.69 -5.29 20.93
N THR A 69 -3.25 -4.44 21.79
CA THR A 69 -3.65 -3.06 21.45
C THR A 69 -2.48 -2.09 21.33
N THR A 70 -1.25 -2.51 21.61
CA THR A 70 -0.04 -1.68 21.57
C THR A 70 0.62 -1.63 20.18
N ALA A 71 0.27 -2.56 19.28
CA ALA A 71 0.80 -2.57 17.92
C ALA A 71 0.40 -1.28 17.19
N LYS A 72 1.38 -0.57 16.60
CA LYS A 72 1.18 0.67 15.83
C LYS A 72 2.27 0.87 14.80
N GLY A 73 2.01 1.71 13.81
CA GLY A 73 2.96 2.10 12.77
C GLY A 73 2.74 1.36 11.45
N VAL A 74 3.69 1.50 10.54
CA VAL A 74 3.59 1.02 9.15
C VAL A 74 4.31 -0.31 8.99
N GLU A 75 3.68 -1.24 8.28
CA GLU A 75 4.28 -2.51 7.84
C GLU A 75 4.10 -2.66 6.32
N THR A 76 4.95 -3.48 5.71
CA THR A 76 4.75 -3.88 4.33
C THR A 76 4.87 -5.39 4.16
N LEU A 77 4.03 -5.94 3.30
CA LEU A 77 4.02 -7.36 3.00
C LEU A 77 4.53 -7.58 1.58
N TYR A 78 5.26 -8.68 1.35
CA TYR A 78 5.79 -9.01 0.04
C TYR A 78 5.71 -10.50 -0.29
N SER A 79 5.81 -10.80 -1.59
CA SER A 79 5.98 -12.16 -2.12
C SER A 79 7.47 -12.48 -2.31
N SER A 80 7.91 -13.67 -1.89
CA SER A 80 9.25 -14.16 -2.22
C SER A 80 9.34 -14.81 -3.60
N ARG A 81 8.20 -14.93 -4.32
CA ARG A 81 8.17 -15.47 -5.67
C ARG A 81 8.94 -14.55 -6.62
N LYS A 82 9.62 -15.15 -7.58
CA LYS A 82 10.30 -14.36 -8.62
C LYS A 82 9.25 -13.63 -9.45
N ALA A 83 9.35 -12.32 -9.48
CA ALA A 83 8.47 -11.45 -10.29
C ALA A 83 9.09 -11.24 -11.68
N ALA A 84 8.22 -11.05 -12.67
CA ALA A 84 8.63 -10.67 -14.02
C ALA A 84 8.78 -9.14 -14.08
N ALA A 85 9.84 -8.60 -13.52
CA ALA A 85 10.12 -7.16 -13.52
C ALA A 85 11.08 -6.78 -14.66
N LYS A 86 10.73 -5.79 -15.43
CA LYS A 86 11.55 -5.28 -16.54
C LYS A 86 12.86 -4.65 -16.08
N ASN A 87 12.88 -4.06 -14.88
CA ASN A 87 14.04 -3.40 -14.28
C ASN A 87 14.76 -4.24 -13.21
N GLY A 88 14.37 -5.51 -13.03
CA GLY A 88 14.94 -6.40 -12.02
C GLY A 88 14.41 -6.17 -10.60
N LEU A 89 13.44 -5.27 -10.39
CA LEU A 89 12.82 -4.99 -9.11
C LEU A 89 12.18 -6.25 -8.50
N SER A 90 12.49 -6.56 -7.26
CA SER A 90 11.85 -7.63 -6.50
C SER A 90 10.68 -7.09 -5.65
N SER A 91 9.70 -7.96 -5.35
CA SER A 91 8.62 -7.58 -4.41
C SER A 91 9.15 -7.19 -3.03
N LYS A 92 10.26 -7.80 -2.57
CA LYS A 92 10.89 -7.45 -1.30
C LYS A 92 11.50 -6.05 -1.32
N GLU A 93 12.13 -5.68 -2.41
CA GLU A 93 12.72 -4.34 -2.59
C GLU A 93 11.63 -3.29 -2.72
N LEU A 94 10.59 -3.51 -3.52
CA LEU A 94 9.40 -2.66 -3.59
C LEU A 94 8.80 -2.44 -2.20
N ALA A 95 8.58 -3.51 -1.43
CA ALA A 95 8.02 -3.42 -0.08
C ALA A 95 8.93 -2.62 0.87
N ARG A 96 10.26 -2.77 0.78
CA ARG A 96 11.22 -2.00 1.58
C ARG A 96 11.15 -0.52 1.24
N ASN A 97 11.19 -0.17 -0.04
CA ASN A 97 11.14 1.21 -0.50
C ASN A 97 9.83 1.90 -0.07
N MET A 98 8.69 1.20 -0.18
CA MET A 98 7.41 1.69 0.35
C MET A 98 7.47 1.97 1.85
N LEU A 99 7.97 1.01 2.65
CA LEU A 99 8.06 1.17 4.09
C LEU A 99 8.94 2.35 4.49
N GLU A 100 10.14 2.47 3.89
CA GLU A 100 11.07 3.56 4.17
C GLU A 100 10.43 4.91 3.83
N CYS A 101 9.98 5.09 2.59
CA CYS A 101 9.45 6.37 2.13
C CYS A 101 8.18 6.78 2.86
N VAL A 102 7.26 5.86 3.15
CA VAL A 102 6.06 6.18 3.94
C VAL A 102 6.42 6.60 5.36
N CYS A 103 7.33 5.90 6.02
CA CYS A 103 7.75 6.25 7.38
C CYS A 103 8.52 7.56 7.44
N GLU A 104 9.43 7.82 6.48
CA GLU A 104 10.16 9.09 6.38
C GLU A 104 9.22 10.28 6.16
N THR A 105 8.24 10.13 5.27
CA THR A 105 7.30 11.22 4.95
C THR A 105 6.31 11.49 6.07
N THR A 106 5.86 10.44 6.77
CA THR A 106 4.79 10.56 7.78
C THR A 106 5.27 10.69 9.21
N GLY A 107 6.55 10.38 9.48
CA GLY A 107 7.07 10.25 10.85
C GLY A 107 6.47 9.09 11.63
N ARG A 108 5.71 8.19 10.98
CA ARG A 108 5.10 7.03 11.66
C ARG A 108 6.15 5.97 11.98
N GLN A 109 5.88 5.18 13.02
CA GLN A 109 6.78 4.12 13.45
C GLN A 109 7.00 3.10 12.33
N LYS A 110 8.25 2.92 11.91
CA LYS A 110 8.64 1.88 10.98
C LYS A 110 8.67 0.53 11.71
N ARG A 111 7.93 -0.45 11.17
CA ARG A 111 7.90 -1.81 11.69
C ARG A 111 8.70 -2.77 10.80
N LYS A 112 8.05 -3.63 10.08
CA LYS A 112 8.70 -4.76 9.40
C LYS A 112 8.28 -4.88 7.94
N VAL A 113 9.19 -5.43 7.13
CA VAL A 113 8.91 -5.99 5.80
C VAL A 113 8.67 -7.48 5.97
N ILE A 114 7.45 -7.97 5.72
CA ILE A 114 7.00 -9.30 6.10
C ILE A 114 6.69 -10.14 4.86
N ARG A 115 7.29 -11.32 4.78
CA ARG A 115 6.96 -12.29 3.74
C ARG A 115 5.57 -12.92 3.98
N ARG A 116 4.71 -12.94 2.94
CA ARG A 116 3.32 -13.46 2.99
C ARG A 116 2.90 -14.17 1.70
N ASP A 117 3.65 -15.17 1.26
CA ASP A 117 3.45 -15.86 -0.02
C ASP A 117 2.07 -16.51 -0.22
N ARG A 118 1.34 -16.79 0.87
CA ARG A 118 0.03 -17.45 0.84
C ARG A 118 -1.14 -16.49 0.56
N LEU A 119 -0.93 -15.18 0.67
CA LEU A 119 -1.98 -14.22 0.32
C LEU A 119 -2.25 -14.27 -1.19
N TYR A 120 -3.51 -14.11 -1.58
CA TYR A 120 -3.92 -14.28 -2.98
C TYR A 120 -3.11 -13.41 -3.94
N LEU A 121 -2.99 -12.11 -3.67
CA LEU A 121 -2.21 -11.19 -4.49
C LEU A 121 -0.73 -11.64 -4.59
N MET A 122 -0.15 -12.03 -3.45
CA MET A 122 1.25 -12.47 -3.38
C MET A 122 1.52 -13.75 -4.16
N HIS A 123 0.51 -14.63 -4.20
CA HIS A 123 0.62 -15.93 -4.88
C HIS A 123 0.40 -15.84 -6.39
N HIS A 124 -0.49 -14.94 -6.84
CA HIS A 124 -0.98 -14.91 -8.22
C HIS A 124 -0.47 -13.74 -9.06
N ALA A 125 0.15 -12.72 -8.46
CA ALA A 125 0.79 -11.64 -9.22
C ALA A 125 2.04 -12.14 -9.94
N ASP A 126 2.21 -11.73 -11.20
CA ASP A 126 3.39 -12.06 -12.01
C ASP A 126 4.44 -10.93 -11.96
N MET A 127 4.04 -9.73 -11.53
CA MET A 127 4.86 -8.55 -11.34
C MET A 127 5.25 -8.39 -9.86
N PRO A 128 6.22 -7.51 -9.53
CA PRO A 128 6.48 -7.08 -8.16
C PRO A 128 5.21 -6.65 -7.44
N VAL A 129 4.97 -7.18 -6.24
CA VAL A 129 3.73 -6.95 -5.49
C VAL A 129 4.02 -6.66 -4.02
N THR A 130 3.34 -5.65 -3.48
CA THR A 130 3.39 -5.32 -2.05
C THR A 130 2.01 -4.94 -1.52
N ILE A 131 1.78 -5.22 -0.24
CA ILE A 131 0.70 -4.62 0.55
C ILE A 131 1.36 -3.61 1.50
N VAL A 132 0.82 -2.40 1.54
CA VAL A 132 1.24 -1.34 2.46
C VAL A 132 0.18 -1.21 3.55
N GLU A 133 0.52 -1.64 4.75
CA GLU A 133 -0.29 -1.50 5.97
C GLU A 133 0.01 -0.14 6.59
N ILE A 134 -0.85 0.84 6.34
CA ILE A 134 -0.59 2.26 6.66
C ILE A 134 -0.73 2.63 8.14
N GLY A 135 -1.24 1.71 8.97
CA GLY A 135 -1.45 1.84 10.40
C GLY A 135 -2.39 0.78 10.92
N PHE A 136 -2.53 0.67 12.23
CA PHE A 136 -3.36 -0.32 12.89
C PHE A 136 -4.72 0.26 13.28
N MET A 137 -5.81 -0.31 12.77
CA MET A 137 -7.19 0.03 13.14
C MET A 137 -7.49 -0.22 14.62
N THR A 138 -6.76 -1.13 15.25
CA THR A 138 -6.86 -1.46 16.67
C THR A 138 -6.08 -0.50 17.57
N ASN A 139 -5.27 0.41 17.00
CA ASN A 139 -4.49 1.38 17.75
C ASN A 139 -5.06 2.79 17.62
N ARG A 140 -5.38 3.41 18.76
CA ARG A 140 -6.01 4.75 18.77
C ARG A 140 -5.15 5.82 18.10
N SER A 141 -3.82 5.80 18.31
CA SER A 141 -2.91 6.80 17.71
C SER A 141 -2.87 6.67 16.18
N ASP A 142 -2.87 5.45 15.66
CA ASP A 142 -2.89 5.22 14.21
C ASP A 142 -4.23 5.60 13.62
N MET A 143 -5.34 5.27 14.31
CA MET A 143 -6.68 5.66 13.89
C MET A 143 -6.85 7.19 13.81
N GLU A 144 -6.43 7.91 14.85
CA GLU A 144 -6.49 9.38 14.84
C GLU A 144 -5.61 9.97 13.73
N TYR A 145 -4.46 9.36 13.46
CA TYR A 145 -3.58 9.78 12.36
C TYR A 145 -4.26 9.58 10.99
N MET A 146 -4.79 8.39 10.73
CA MET A 146 -5.43 8.05 9.46
C MET A 146 -6.74 8.82 9.17
N LYS A 147 -7.40 9.39 10.19
CA LYS A 147 -8.60 10.22 10.02
C LYS A 147 -8.32 11.58 9.37
N SER A 148 -7.13 12.15 9.56
CA SER A 148 -6.78 13.47 9.04
C SER A 148 -6.51 13.43 7.53
N GLU A 149 -7.17 14.31 6.77
CA GLU A 149 -6.93 14.46 5.33
C GLU A 149 -5.47 14.84 5.02
N GLU A 150 -4.87 15.69 5.84
CA GLU A 150 -3.46 16.07 5.71
C GLU A 150 -2.54 14.84 5.84
N ASN A 151 -2.83 13.96 6.81
CA ASN A 151 -2.06 12.74 7.02
C ASN A 151 -2.31 11.70 5.91
N GLN A 152 -3.52 11.63 5.35
CA GLN A 152 -3.82 10.78 4.19
C GLN A 152 -3.00 11.24 2.96
N LYS A 153 -2.87 12.54 2.73
CA LYS A 153 -2.01 13.12 1.70
C LYS A 153 -0.54 12.80 1.97
N ALA A 154 -0.09 12.90 3.22
CA ALA A 154 1.29 12.54 3.59
C ALA A 154 1.59 11.05 3.36
N ILE A 155 0.65 10.15 3.68
CA ILE A 155 0.78 8.72 3.37
C ILE A 155 0.87 8.50 1.85
N ALA A 156 -0.02 9.13 1.08
CA ALA A 156 -0.02 9.04 -0.38
C ALA A 156 1.30 9.56 -0.99
N GLN A 157 1.81 10.68 -0.47
CA GLN A 157 3.12 11.22 -0.87
C GLN A 157 4.25 10.23 -0.56
N GLY A 158 4.22 9.56 0.59
CA GLY A 158 5.20 8.53 0.94
C GLY A 158 5.15 7.32 0.00
N ILE A 159 3.94 6.89 -0.40
CA ILE A 159 3.76 5.82 -1.39
C ILE A 159 4.30 6.27 -2.76
N TYR A 160 4.00 7.48 -3.19
CA TYR A 160 4.54 8.06 -4.43
C TYR A 160 6.07 8.05 -4.45
N ARG A 161 6.72 8.54 -3.37
CA ARG A 161 8.18 8.50 -3.22
C ARG A 161 8.72 7.07 -3.28
N GLY A 162 8.02 6.11 -2.67
CA GLY A 162 8.34 4.69 -2.75
C GLY A 162 8.28 4.12 -4.17
N ILE A 163 7.32 4.60 -4.99
CA ILE A 163 7.25 4.28 -6.42
C ILE A 163 8.48 4.86 -7.13
N CYS A 164 8.74 6.16 -6.98
CA CYS A 164 9.87 6.84 -7.62
C CYS A 164 11.20 6.15 -7.29
N THR A 165 11.44 5.86 -6.02
CA THR A 165 12.62 5.13 -5.55
C THR A 165 12.75 3.74 -6.19
N SER A 166 11.63 2.99 -6.28
CA SER A 166 11.62 1.63 -6.83
C SER A 166 11.88 1.56 -8.32
N PHE A 167 11.50 2.61 -9.05
CA PHE A 167 11.67 2.68 -10.50
C PHE A 167 12.79 3.62 -10.94
N HIS A 168 13.54 4.21 -10.00
CA HIS A 168 14.66 5.15 -10.26
C HIS A 168 14.24 6.36 -11.10
N ILE A 169 13.06 6.90 -10.82
CA ILE A 169 12.54 8.12 -11.45
C ILE A 169 12.55 9.28 -10.47
N SER A 170 12.70 10.49 -10.98
CA SER A 170 12.67 11.72 -10.16
C SER A 170 11.25 11.97 -9.61
N GLU A 171 11.18 12.56 -8.41
CA GLU A 171 9.92 13.02 -7.81
C GLU A 171 9.38 14.26 -8.52
#